data_fc29d1cdacd7d62156f16d3d37c60327
#
_entry.id   fc29d1cdacd7d62156f16d3d37c60327
#
_cell.length_a   1.000
_cell.length_b   1.000
_cell.length_c   1.000
_cell.angle_alpha   90.00
_cell.angle_beta   90.00
_cell.angle_gamma   90.00
#
_symmetry.space_group_name_H-M   'P 1'
#
loop_
_entity.id
_entity.type
_entity.pdbx_description
1 polymer ?
#
loop_
_entity_poly.entity_id
_entity_poly.type
_entity_poly.pdbx_seq_one_letter_code
_entity_poly.pdbx_strand_id
1 'polypeptide(L)'
;MNTMFGKADKDDVIMLYFSGHGIPGGLVCYDGFLYYSTIYQVMRKFDVRNKVIFADACFSGKMRYSNQRNDSRSKDNVMLFLSSRSTELSMEMPIQTGFHNSLFTVFLERGLRGGADIDRNRILTANELYTYVHEGVVKASGNRQHPVMWGKFDGAMPVIKW
;
A
#
# COMPACT_ATOMS: atom_id res chain seq x y z
N MET A 1 -12.21 11.79 -2.28
CA MET A 1 -10.89 12.13 -1.75
C MET A 1 -10.79 13.56 -1.23
N ASN A 2 -11.16 14.58 -2.00
CA ASN A 2 -11.05 15.99 -1.52
C ASN A 2 -11.79 16.26 -0.19
N THR A 3 -12.97 15.67 0.01
CA THR A 3 -13.76 15.82 1.23
C THR A 3 -13.17 15.06 2.43
N MET A 4 -12.53 13.94 2.19
CA MET A 4 -11.94 13.11 3.26
C MET A 4 -10.63 13.69 3.78
N PHE A 5 -9.75 14.15 2.89
CA PHE A 5 -8.41 14.60 3.25
C PHE A 5 -8.28 16.12 3.40
N GLY A 6 -9.38 16.88 3.18
CA GLY A 6 -9.34 18.34 3.20
C GLY A 6 -9.05 18.99 4.57
N LYS A 7 -9.08 18.19 5.65
CA LYS A 7 -8.73 18.62 7.01
C LYS A 7 -7.39 18.10 7.49
N ALA A 8 -6.75 17.21 6.70
CA ALA A 8 -5.45 16.64 7.05
C ALA A 8 -4.35 17.68 6.87
N ASP A 9 -3.40 17.70 7.79
CA ASP A 9 -2.24 18.59 7.79
C ASP A 9 -0.92 17.83 7.63
N LYS A 10 0.21 18.55 7.72
CA LYS A 10 1.55 18.00 7.50
C LYS A 10 1.95 16.91 8.50
N ASP A 11 1.32 16.83 9.65
CA ASP A 11 1.65 15.88 10.72
C ASP A 11 0.76 14.64 10.67
N ASP A 12 -0.24 14.64 9.78
CA ASP A 12 -1.11 13.49 9.52
C ASP A 12 -0.49 12.47 8.57
N VAL A 13 -1.10 11.29 8.53
CA VAL A 13 -0.86 10.25 7.52
C VAL A 13 -2.14 10.05 6.73
N ILE A 14 -2.11 10.29 5.43
CA ILE A 14 -3.24 9.94 4.57
C ILE A 14 -3.02 8.57 3.93
N MET A 15 -4.06 7.74 3.97
CA MET A 15 -4.03 6.38 3.43
C MET A 15 -5.05 6.22 2.31
N LEU A 16 -4.64 5.55 1.24
CA LEU A 16 -5.53 4.99 0.24
C LEU A 16 -5.35 3.48 0.23
N TYR A 17 -6.44 2.75 0.42
CA TYR A 17 -6.47 1.30 0.25
C TYR A 17 -7.38 0.94 -0.92
N PHE A 18 -6.92 0.03 -1.75
CA PHE A 18 -7.69 -0.57 -2.82
C PHE A 18 -7.48 -2.08 -2.83
N SER A 19 -8.56 -2.83 -2.95
CA SER A 19 -8.54 -4.27 -3.22
C SER A 19 -9.50 -4.59 -4.36
N GLY A 20 -9.03 -5.32 -5.37
CA GLY A 20 -9.84 -5.65 -6.54
C GLY A 20 -9.00 -5.99 -7.77
N HIS A 21 -9.60 -5.83 -8.94
CA HIS A 21 -8.90 -6.13 -10.19
C HIS A 21 -7.98 -5.00 -10.62
N GLY A 22 -6.79 -5.37 -11.08
CA GLY A 22 -5.81 -4.45 -11.68
C GLY A 22 -5.72 -4.62 -13.19
N ILE A 23 -5.44 -3.52 -13.86
CA ILE A 23 -5.09 -3.46 -15.28
C ILE A 23 -3.75 -2.75 -15.46
N PRO A 24 -3.07 -2.91 -16.60
CA PRO A 24 -1.88 -2.12 -16.87
C PRO A 24 -2.17 -0.61 -16.79
N GLY A 25 -1.59 0.07 -15.79
CA GLY A 25 -1.74 1.51 -15.59
C GLY A 25 -2.89 1.94 -14.70
N GLY A 26 -3.69 1.01 -14.13
CA GLY A 26 -4.82 1.40 -13.28
C GLY A 26 -5.48 0.26 -12.52
N LEU A 27 -6.56 0.62 -11.87
CA LEU A 27 -7.43 -0.21 -11.06
C LEU A 27 -8.83 -0.22 -11.65
N VAL A 28 -9.54 -1.35 -11.52
CA VAL A 28 -10.92 -1.50 -12.01
C VAL A 28 -11.87 -1.14 -10.88
N CYS A 29 -12.64 -0.08 -11.04
CA CYS A 29 -13.70 0.33 -10.14
C CYS A 29 -15.06 -0.09 -10.70
N TYR A 30 -16.12 0.01 -9.88
CA TYR A 30 -17.47 -0.36 -10.28
C TYR A 30 -17.97 0.40 -11.52
N ASP A 31 -17.62 1.67 -11.61
CA ASP A 31 -18.08 2.60 -12.65
C ASP A 31 -17.00 2.97 -13.68
N GLY A 32 -15.87 2.27 -13.70
CA GLY A 32 -14.79 2.53 -14.66
C GLY A 32 -13.40 2.21 -14.17
N PHE A 33 -12.41 2.95 -14.67
CA PHE A 33 -11.01 2.74 -14.35
C PHE A 33 -10.43 3.90 -13.54
N LEU A 34 -9.71 3.57 -12.47
CA LEU A 34 -8.92 4.54 -11.70
C LEU A 34 -7.44 4.41 -12.09
N TYR A 35 -6.98 5.33 -12.92
CA TYR A 35 -5.59 5.32 -13.39
C TYR A 35 -4.61 5.74 -12.28
N TYR A 36 -3.46 5.13 -12.25
CA TYR A 36 -2.39 5.45 -11.27
C TYR A 36 -1.98 6.91 -11.34
N SER A 37 -1.92 7.50 -12.54
CA SER A 37 -1.65 8.93 -12.73
C SER A 37 -2.65 9.82 -12.02
N THR A 38 -3.93 9.45 -12.03
CA THR A 38 -5.00 10.19 -11.33
C THR A 38 -4.81 10.09 -9.81
N ILE A 39 -4.50 8.90 -9.29
CA ILE A 39 -4.22 8.71 -7.86
C ILE A 39 -3.09 9.66 -7.42
N TYR A 40 -1.97 9.66 -8.15
CA TYR A 40 -0.84 10.54 -7.83
C TYR A 40 -1.17 12.03 -7.93
N GLN A 41 -1.91 12.44 -8.97
CA GLN A 41 -2.34 13.83 -9.12
C GLN A 41 -3.21 14.30 -7.94
N VAL A 42 -4.11 13.44 -7.47
CA VAL A 42 -4.96 13.75 -6.31
C VAL A 42 -4.14 13.78 -5.03
N MET A 43 -3.29 12.78 -4.78
CA MET A 43 -2.47 12.72 -3.57
C MET A 43 -1.52 13.93 -3.43
N ARG A 44 -1.01 14.46 -4.54
CA ARG A 44 -0.12 15.65 -4.54
C ARG A 44 -0.84 16.96 -4.16
N LYS A 45 -2.16 17.02 -4.21
CA LYS A 45 -2.92 18.22 -3.85
C LYS A 45 -2.98 18.49 -2.35
N PHE A 46 -2.68 17.48 -1.53
CA PHE A 46 -2.75 17.58 -0.08
C PHE A 46 -1.37 17.92 0.50
N ASP A 47 -1.33 18.94 1.36
CA ASP A 47 -0.13 19.34 2.10
C ASP A 47 0.07 18.43 3.32
N VAL A 48 0.15 17.13 3.04
CA VAL A 48 0.40 16.08 4.03
C VAL A 48 1.74 15.45 3.72
N ARG A 49 2.61 15.35 4.73
CA ARG A 49 3.96 14.83 4.55
C ARG A 49 3.97 13.34 4.22
N ASN A 50 3.18 12.55 4.92
CA ASN A 50 3.19 11.10 4.84
C ASN A 50 1.96 10.58 4.09
N LYS A 51 2.18 9.94 2.95
CA LYS A 51 1.15 9.40 2.07
C LYS A 51 1.39 7.93 1.84
N VAL A 52 0.40 7.09 2.12
CA VAL A 52 0.49 5.64 2.01
C VAL A 52 -0.58 5.13 1.04
N ILE A 53 -0.16 4.32 0.09
CA ILE A 53 -1.05 3.68 -0.87
C ILE A 53 -0.86 2.17 -0.76
N PHE A 54 -1.89 1.46 -0.31
CA PHE A 54 -1.97 0.02 -0.34
C PHE A 54 -2.78 -0.41 -1.56
N ALA A 55 -2.21 -1.21 -2.44
CA ALA A 55 -2.91 -1.74 -3.61
C ALA A 55 -2.84 -3.26 -3.64
N ASP A 56 -3.96 -3.89 -3.33
CA ASP A 56 -4.16 -5.31 -3.43
C ASP A 56 -4.88 -5.65 -4.73
N ALA A 57 -4.07 -5.81 -5.77
CA ALA A 57 -4.55 -6.07 -7.12
C ALA A 57 -3.49 -6.81 -7.94
N CYS A 58 -3.93 -7.63 -8.90
CA CYS A 58 -3.02 -8.23 -9.87
C CYS A 58 -2.20 -7.15 -10.58
N PHE A 59 -0.93 -7.42 -10.84
CA PHE A 59 -0.01 -6.49 -11.52
C PHE A 59 0.17 -5.15 -10.81
N SER A 60 -0.16 -5.05 -9.52
CA SER A 60 -0.04 -3.80 -8.75
C SER A 60 1.39 -3.23 -8.78
N GLY A 61 2.40 -4.06 -8.87
CA GLY A 61 3.81 -3.65 -9.04
C GLY A 61 4.08 -2.74 -10.24
N LYS A 62 3.19 -2.70 -11.24
CA LYS A 62 3.27 -1.72 -12.37
C LYS A 62 2.95 -0.29 -11.94
N MET A 63 2.31 -0.09 -10.81
CA MET A 63 2.00 1.24 -10.26
C MET A 63 3.26 2.08 -10.04
N ARG A 64 4.38 1.46 -9.67
CA ARG A 64 5.68 2.12 -9.47
C ARG A 64 6.18 2.90 -10.68
N TYR A 65 5.88 2.43 -11.90
CA TYR A 65 6.36 3.07 -13.13
C TYR A 65 5.65 4.39 -13.45
N SER A 66 4.45 4.58 -12.95
CA SER A 66 3.68 5.82 -13.15
C SER A 66 4.24 7.00 -12.36
N ASN A 67 5.08 6.74 -11.36
CA ASN A 67 5.65 7.76 -10.46
C ASN A 67 7.04 8.27 -10.90
N GLN A 68 7.58 7.81 -12.03
CA GLN A 68 8.97 8.12 -12.45
C GLN A 68 9.19 9.55 -12.97
N ARG A 69 8.18 10.39 -13.08
CA ARG A 69 8.41 11.82 -13.27
C ARG A 69 8.77 12.45 -11.92
N ASN A 70 10.05 12.27 -11.59
CA ASN A 70 10.68 12.82 -10.39
C ASN A 70 10.53 14.33 -10.33
N ASP A 71 9.60 14.79 -9.53
CA ASP A 71 9.77 16.10 -8.93
C ASP A 71 10.72 15.93 -7.73
N SER A 72 12.01 16.12 -7.99
CA SER A 72 13.08 16.07 -6.98
C SER A 72 12.91 17.11 -5.87
N ARG A 73 11.92 18.00 -5.99
CA ARG A 73 11.61 19.08 -5.05
C ARG A 73 10.54 18.68 -4.01
N SER A 74 9.82 17.58 -4.21
CA SER A 74 8.83 17.14 -3.23
C SER A 74 9.51 16.59 -1.99
N LYS A 75 9.22 17.18 -0.82
CA LYS A 75 9.60 16.70 0.51
C LYS A 75 8.66 15.59 1.02
N ASP A 76 7.68 15.19 0.23
CA ASP A 76 6.65 14.24 0.62
C ASP A 76 7.20 12.82 0.69
N ASN A 77 6.87 12.13 1.77
CA ASN A 77 7.00 10.69 1.88
C ASN A 77 5.81 10.04 1.20
N VAL A 78 6.03 9.39 0.06
CA VAL A 78 5.00 8.62 -0.64
C VAL A 78 5.41 7.17 -0.67
N MET A 79 4.72 6.34 0.09
CA MET A 79 4.90 4.90 0.16
C MET A 79 3.83 4.19 -0.66
N LEU A 80 4.27 3.36 -1.58
CA LEU A 80 3.43 2.38 -2.28
C LEU A 80 3.70 1.01 -1.70
N PHE A 81 2.69 0.37 -1.16
CA PHE A 81 2.78 -1.00 -0.71
C PHE A 81 1.81 -1.86 -1.54
N LEU A 82 2.38 -2.67 -2.38
CA LEU A 82 1.72 -3.36 -3.47
C LEU A 82 1.72 -4.86 -3.18
N SER A 83 0.60 -5.52 -3.43
CA SER A 83 0.39 -6.93 -3.08
C SER A 83 1.29 -7.90 -3.84
N SER A 84 1.77 -7.52 -5.03
CA SER A 84 2.54 -8.40 -5.90
C SER A 84 3.53 -7.62 -6.76
N ARG A 85 4.52 -8.33 -7.31
CA ARG A 85 5.38 -7.79 -8.38
C ARG A 85 4.57 -7.53 -9.65
N SER A 86 5.16 -6.76 -10.58
CA SER A 86 4.49 -6.37 -11.83
C SER A 86 4.10 -7.54 -12.75
N THR A 87 4.65 -8.71 -12.53
CA THR A 87 4.42 -9.94 -13.31
C THR A 87 3.67 -11.01 -12.52
N GLU A 88 3.30 -10.75 -11.28
CA GLU A 88 2.67 -11.71 -10.38
C GLU A 88 1.18 -11.40 -10.17
N LEU A 89 0.42 -12.45 -9.91
CA LEU A 89 -0.97 -12.34 -9.47
C LEU A 89 -1.03 -12.19 -7.96
N SER A 90 -2.00 -11.42 -7.48
CA SER A 90 -2.38 -11.42 -6.07
C SER A 90 -3.19 -12.67 -5.77
N MET A 91 -2.86 -13.37 -4.69
CA MET A 91 -3.50 -14.65 -4.33
C MET A 91 -4.53 -14.44 -3.24
N GLU A 92 -5.66 -15.12 -3.38
CA GLU A 92 -6.69 -15.20 -2.35
C GLU A 92 -6.40 -16.34 -1.36
N MET A 93 -6.91 -16.19 -0.15
CA MET A 93 -6.90 -17.29 0.82
C MET A 93 -7.84 -18.42 0.35
N PRO A 94 -7.47 -19.69 0.56
CA PRO A 94 -8.38 -20.81 0.28
C PRO A 94 -9.71 -20.64 1.03
N ILE A 95 -10.83 -20.85 0.34
CA ILE A 95 -12.20 -20.72 0.89
C ILE A 95 -12.38 -21.55 2.18
N GLN A 96 -11.68 -22.66 2.31
CA GLN A 96 -11.72 -23.56 3.48
C GLN A 96 -11.21 -22.91 4.78
N THR A 97 -10.51 -21.78 4.71
CA THR A 97 -10.00 -21.07 5.90
C THR A 97 -11.03 -20.12 6.52
N GLY A 98 -12.20 -19.94 5.90
CA GLY A 98 -13.22 -18.98 6.33
C GLY A 98 -12.85 -17.50 6.10
N PHE A 99 -11.70 -17.22 5.48
CA PHE A 99 -11.28 -15.87 5.10
C PHE A 99 -11.59 -15.65 3.62
N HIS A 100 -12.29 -14.56 3.33
CA HIS A 100 -12.64 -14.14 1.96
C HIS A 100 -11.70 -13.04 1.42
N ASN A 101 -10.58 -12.81 2.08
CA ASN A 101 -9.61 -11.77 1.71
C ASN A 101 -8.38 -12.38 1.05
N SER A 102 -7.65 -11.58 0.29
CA SER A 102 -6.36 -11.98 -0.26
C SER A 102 -5.32 -12.21 0.85
N LEU A 103 -4.27 -12.96 0.53
CA LEU A 103 -3.14 -13.15 1.45
C LEU A 103 -2.54 -11.81 1.90
N PHE A 104 -2.35 -10.88 0.97
CA PHE A 104 -1.81 -9.56 1.27
C PHE A 104 -2.68 -8.80 2.27
N THR A 105 -3.99 -8.73 2.03
CA THR A 105 -4.93 -8.02 2.93
C THR A 105 -4.97 -8.65 4.32
N VAL A 106 -4.94 -9.98 4.44
CA VAL A 106 -4.93 -10.65 5.75
C VAL A 106 -3.68 -10.28 6.56
N PHE A 107 -2.50 -10.32 5.95
CA PHE A 107 -1.27 -9.95 6.65
C PHE A 107 -1.18 -8.45 6.89
N LEU A 108 -1.65 -7.62 5.97
CA LEU A 108 -1.73 -6.16 6.13
C LEU A 108 -2.60 -5.80 7.34
N GLU A 109 -3.81 -6.34 7.42
CA GLU A 109 -4.73 -6.09 8.54
C GLU A 109 -4.12 -6.50 9.89
N ARG A 110 -3.53 -7.69 9.96
CA ARG A 110 -2.85 -8.15 11.18
C ARG A 110 -1.69 -7.26 11.58
N GLY A 111 -0.89 -6.82 10.61
CA GLY A 111 0.22 -5.90 10.83
C GLY A 111 -0.25 -4.56 11.37
N LEU A 112 -1.27 -3.97 10.73
CA LEU A 112 -1.87 -2.69 11.14
C LEU A 112 -2.56 -2.75 12.51
N ARG A 113 -2.98 -3.91 12.98
CA ARG A 113 -3.51 -4.15 14.33
C ARG A 113 -2.43 -4.36 15.41
N GLY A 114 -1.16 -4.11 15.08
CA GLY A 114 -0.04 -4.19 16.01
C GLY A 114 0.80 -5.45 15.88
N GLY A 115 0.42 -6.41 15.01
CA GLY A 115 1.21 -7.63 14.79
C GLY A 115 2.59 -7.38 14.20
N ALA A 116 2.79 -6.24 13.55
CA ALA A 116 4.04 -5.83 12.95
C ALA A 116 4.89 -4.88 13.81
N ASP A 117 4.38 -4.41 14.95
CA ASP A 117 5.13 -3.60 15.94
C ASP A 117 6.08 -4.52 16.73
N ILE A 118 7.25 -4.79 16.16
CA ILE A 118 8.20 -5.80 16.65
C ILE A 118 8.86 -5.35 17.95
N ASP A 119 9.22 -4.08 18.06
CA ASP A 119 9.87 -3.50 19.24
C ASP A 119 8.89 -3.04 20.33
N ARG A 120 7.58 -3.13 20.06
CA ARG A 120 6.47 -2.80 20.98
C ARG A 120 6.51 -1.37 21.51
N ASN A 121 6.98 -0.46 20.67
CA ASN A 121 7.06 0.97 20.99
C ASN A 121 5.76 1.74 20.71
N ARG A 122 4.72 1.06 20.18
CA ARG A 122 3.42 1.62 19.75
C ARG A 122 3.51 2.58 18.57
N ILE A 123 4.57 2.46 17.79
CA ILE A 123 4.76 3.20 16.55
C ILE A 123 5.06 2.18 15.45
N LEU A 124 4.10 1.92 14.60
CA LEU A 124 4.31 1.05 13.45
C LEU A 124 4.98 1.84 12.34
N THR A 125 6.20 1.47 12.00
CA THR A 125 6.95 2.07 10.91
C THR A 125 6.68 1.40 9.56
N ALA A 126 7.02 2.08 8.46
CA ALA A 126 6.92 1.53 7.12
C ALA A 126 7.74 0.24 6.94
N ASN A 127 8.97 0.21 7.49
CA ASN A 127 9.84 -0.96 7.40
C ASN A 127 9.30 -2.17 8.18
N GLU A 128 8.80 -1.96 9.40
CA GLU A 128 8.21 -3.06 10.20
C GLU A 128 7.00 -3.65 9.51
N LEU A 129 6.07 -2.80 9.04
CA LEU A 129 4.90 -3.26 8.31
C LEU A 129 5.28 -4.04 7.06
N TYR A 130 6.25 -3.53 6.28
CA TYR A 130 6.72 -4.20 5.08
C TYR A 130 7.31 -5.58 5.40
N THR A 131 8.23 -5.65 6.34
CA THR A 131 8.90 -6.91 6.71
C THR A 131 7.87 -7.96 7.13
N TYR A 132 6.96 -7.60 8.03
CA TYR A 132 5.91 -8.50 8.52
C TYR A 132 5.00 -9.02 7.40
N VAL A 133 4.48 -8.13 6.55
CA VAL A 133 3.57 -8.51 5.47
C VAL A 133 4.30 -9.29 4.39
N HIS A 134 5.50 -8.85 4.00
CA HIS A 134 6.29 -9.52 2.96
C HIS A 134 6.61 -10.96 3.35
N GLU A 135 7.20 -11.18 4.53
CA GLU A 135 7.56 -12.51 5.01
C GLU A 135 6.33 -13.42 5.16
N GLY A 136 5.24 -12.88 5.70
CA GLY A 136 3.99 -13.61 5.87
C GLY A 136 3.40 -14.07 4.54
N VAL A 137 3.29 -13.18 3.57
CA VAL A 137 2.72 -13.47 2.25
C VAL A 137 3.62 -14.43 1.46
N VAL A 138 4.93 -14.20 1.43
CA VAL A 138 5.89 -15.07 0.72
C VAL A 138 5.79 -16.49 1.27
N LYS A 139 5.81 -16.66 2.59
CA LYS A 139 5.69 -17.95 3.24
C LYS A 139 4.34 -18.63 2.95
N ALA A 140 3.23 -17.91 3.12
CA ALA A 140 1.88 -18.45 2.95
C ALA A 140 1.56 -18.78 1.48
N SER A 141 2.12 -18.04 0.52
CA SER A 141 1.96 -18.31 -0.92
C SER A 141 2.87 -19.42 -1.45
N GLY A 142 3.76 -19.98 -0.64
CA GLY A 142 4.79 -20.90 -1.11
C GLY A 142 5.74 -20.24 -2.13
N ASN A 143 6.16 -19.02 -1.84
CA ASN A 143 7.08 -18.23 -2.68
C ASN A 143 6.51 -17.84 -4.07
N ARG A 144 5.18 -17.74 -4.20
CA ARG A 144 4.51 -17.39 -5.47
C ARG A 144 4.04 -15.95 -5.55
N GLN A 145 3.94 -15.27 -4.41
CA GLN A 145 3.54 -13.86 -4.32
C GLN A 145 4.53 -13.09 -3.46
N HIS A 146 5.01 -11.97 -3.99
CA HIS A 146 6.00 -11.12 -3.32
C HIS A 146 5.45 -9.70 -3.24
N PRO A 147 4.91 -9.28 -2.10
CA PRO A 147 4.60 -7.88 -1.87
C PRO A 147 5.83 -7.00 -2.07
N VAL A 148 5.64 -5.83 -2.64
CA VAL A 148 6.72 -4.89 -2.90
C VAL A 148 6.40 -3.53 -2.29
N MET A 149 7.41 -2.92 -1.69
CA MET A 149 7.34 -1.56 -1.18
C MET A 149 8.20 -0.66 -2.07
N TRP A 150 7.64 0.49 -2.48
CA TRP A 150 8.31 1.38 -3.38
C TRP A 150 7.90 2.84 -3.15
N GLY A 151 8.74 3.78 -3.53
CA GLY A 151 8.48 5.21 -3.42
C GLY A 151 9.65 5.98 -2.85
N LYS A 152 9.46 7.29 -2.67
CA LYS A 152 10.42 8.17 -1.99
C LYS A 152 9.89 8.43 -0.58
N PHE A 153 10.39 7.71 0.40
CA PHE A 153 9.99 7.83 1.80
C PHE A 153 11.12 7.35 2.72
N ASP A 154 11.04 7.75 3.98
CA ASP A 154 11.87 7.21 5.04
C ASP A 154 11.26 5.89 5.55
N GLY A 155 12.05 4.83 5.63
CA GLY A 155 11.59 3.55 6.19
C GLY A 155 11.17 3.62 7.65
N ALA A 156 11.68 4.58 8.41
CA ALA A 156 11.24 4.89 9.77
C ALA A 156 9.97 5.76 9.82
N MET A 157 9.40 6.11 8.66
CA MET A 157 8.14 6.87 8.59
C MET A 157 7.05 6.14 9.38
N PRO A 158 6.38 6.79 10.35
CA PRO A 158 5.26 6.20 11.06
C PRO A 158 4.07 6.01 10.12
N VAL A 159 3.51 4.81 10.13
CA VAL A 159 2.26 4.47 9.44
C VAL A 159 1.08 4.58 10.40
N ILE A 160 1.26 4.08 11.63
CA ILE A 160 0.28 4.17 12.73
C ILE A 160 1.01 4.46 14.04
N LYS A 161 0.33 5.19 14.92
CA LYS A 161 0.69 5.35 16.34
C LYS A 161 -0.53 5.04 17.18
N TRP A 162 -0.38 4.25 18.27
CA TRP A 162 -1.44 3.91 19.21
C TRP A 162 -1.33 4.65 20.53
#